data_926100889635e24cf4af6beea8066cd3
#
_entry.id   926100889635e24cf4af6beea8066cd3
#
_cell.length_a   1.000
_cell.length_b   1.000
_cell.length_c   1.000
_cell.angle_alpha   90.00
_cell.angle_beta   90.00
_cell.angle_gamma   90.00
#
_symmetry.space_group_name_H-M   'P 1'
#
loop_
_entity.id
_entity.type
_entity.pdbx_description
1 polymer ?
#
loop_
_entity_poly.entity_id
_entity_poly.type
_entity_poly.pdbx_seq_one_letter_code
_entity_poly.pdbx_strand_id
1 'polypeptide(L)'
;MSLVLTLPALAQYGRPHYYSRPPAVRSPRPSYTDIYYGMRIGAAFATVNSDDRYLDGGSAKTGLNVGFVAGFQVAYRSPVYFETGLSYIEKGGKGHYEGTKFTYSLDYLEVPLVMKYMIDIDRSFSIQPYVGGYLALGVAGKIKDFGHRQAYSSFDSKEGFQRFDGGIRLGCGLQYDFVYAELGYDFGLANISHDYFDTSRTGTFFATVGFNF
;
A
#
# COMPACT_ATOMS: atom_id res chain seq x y z
N MET A 1 -93.84 1.23 -23.95
CA MET A 1 -92.41 1.49 -24.38
C MET A 1 -91.60 1.67 -23.12
N SER A 2 -91.02 0.59 -22.62
CA SER A 2 -90.20 0.63 -21.42
C SER A 2 -88.72 0.44 -21.83
N LEU A 3 -87.96 1.46 -21.56
CA LEU A 3 -86.55 1.48 -21.87
C LEU A 3 -85.78 0.82 -20.68
N VAL A 4 -85.19 -0.35 -20.91
CA VAL A 4 -84.32 -1.03 -19.93
C VAL A 4 -82.95 -0.54 -20.13
N LEU A 5 -82.44 0.25 -19.22
CA LEU A 5 -81.01 0.67 -19.16
C LEU A 5 -80.21 -0.44 -18.47
N THR A 6 -79.37 -1.12 -19.24
CA THR A 6 -78.36 -2.04 -18.69
C THR A 6 -77.12 -1.27 -18.37
N LEU A 7 -76.73 -1.20 -17.10
CA LEU A 7 -75.50 -0.68 -16.61
C LEU A 7 -74.35 -1.71 -16.88
N PRO A 8 -73.21 -1.32 -17.45
CA PRO A 8 -72.05 -2.24 -17.56
C PRO A 8 -71.44 -2.46 -16.18
N ALA A 9 -71.25 -3.73 -15.86
CA ALA A 9 -70.45 -4.12 -14.69
C ALA A 9 -69.00 -3.58 -14.81
N LEU A 10 -68.62 -2.73 -13.88
CA LEU A 10 -67.24 -2.31 -13.74
C LEU A 10 -66.42 -3.51 -13.32
N ALA A 11 -65.59 -3.97 -14.26
CA ALA A 11 -64.56 -4.95 -13.99
C ALA A 11 -63.65 -4.42 -12.88
N GLN A 12 -63.62 -5.11 -11.76
CA GLN A 12 -62.62 -4.84 -10.72
C GLN A 12 -61.25 -5.15 -11.29
N TYR A 13 -60.52 -4.11 -11.63
CA TYR A 13 -59.09 -4.19 -11.92
C TYR A 13 -58.40 -4.66 -10.65
N GLY A 14 -57.94 -5.92 -10.64
CA GLY A 14 -57.12 -6.45 -9.59
C GLY A 14 -55.86 -5.56 -9.44
N ARG A 15 -55.66 -5.04 -8.24
CA ARG A 15 -54.45 -4.32 -7.91
C ARG A 15 -53.23 -5.18 -8.28
N PRO A 16 -52.22 -4.65 -9.00
CA PRO A 16 -51.01 -5.40 -9.24
C PRO A 16 -50.44 -5.79 -7.88
N HIS A 17 -50.32 -7.08 -7.62
CA HIS A 17 -49.53 -7.57 -6.52
C HIS A 17 -48.12 -7.07 -6.72
N TYR A 18 -47.75 -6.04 -6.00
CA TYR A 18 -46.36 -5.72 -5.82
C TYR A 18 -45.74 -6.95 -5.16
N TYR A 19 -45.02 -7.74 -5.95
CA TYR A 19 -44.05 -8.68 -5.43
C TYR A 19 -43.01 -7.82 -4.71
N SER A 20 -43.22 -7.59 -3.42
CA SER A 20 -42.14 -7.14 -2.56
C SER A 20 -41.06 -8.20 -2.70
N ARG A 21 -40.00 -7.86 -3.42
CA ARG A 21 -38.77 -8.67 -3.39
C ARG A 21 -38.54 -8.98 -1.92
N PRO A 22 -38.41 -10.29 -1.56
CA PRO A 22 -38.04 -10.61 -0.20
C PRO A 22 -36.73 -9.81 0.07
N PRO A 23 -36.62 -9.17 1.24
CA PRO A 23 -35.39 -8.45 1.59
C PRO A 23 -34.26 -9.43 1.32
N ALA A 24 -33.29 -8.98 0.54
CA ALA A 24 -32.10 -9.80 0.22
C ALA A 24 -31.64 -10.33 1.57
N VAL A 25 -31.75 -11.64 1.77
CA VAL A 25 -31.21 -12.30 2.95
C VAL A 25 -29.73 -12.06 2.85
N ARG A 26 -29.26 -11.00 3.52
CA ARG A 26 -27.86 -10.84 3.77
C ARG A 26 -27.46 -12.09 4.53
N SER A 27 -26.70 -12.95 3.88
CA SER A 27 -26.04 -14.04 4.57
C SER A 27 -25.44 -13.46 5.82
N PRO A 28 -25.70 -14.02 7.02
CA PRO A 28 -25.05 -13.52 8.22
C PRO A 28 -23.56 -13.56 7.94
N ARG A 29 -22.94 -12.40 7.79
CA ARG A 29 -21.48 -12.35 7.79
C ARG A 29 -21.08 -12.99 9.11
N PRO A 30 -20.17 -13.98 9.08
CA PRO A 30 -19.73 -14.61 10.31
C PRO A 30 -19.28 -13.50 11.28
N SER A 31 -19.67 -13.63 12.54
CA SER A 31 -19.37 -12.66 13.61
C SER A 31 -17.92 -12.76 14.07
N TYR A 32 -17.03 -13.22 13.22
CA TYR A 32 -15.60 -13.27 13.47
C TYR A 32 -14.98 -11.97 12.99
N THR A 33 -13.96 -11.51 13.69
CA THR A 33 -13.03 -10.49 13.21
C THR A 33 -12.50 -10.99 11.89
N ASP A 34 -12.86 -10.33 10.79
CA ASP A 34 -12.39 -10.75 9.49
C ASP A 34 -10.87 -10.56 9.43
N ILE A 35 -10.18 -11.63 9.06
CA ILE A 35 -8.74 -11.64 8.85
C ILE A 35 -8.52 -11.99 7.39
N TYR A 36 -7.64 -11.26 6.74
CA TYR A 36 -7.16 -11.62 5.41
C TYR A 36 -5.65 -11.71 5.39
N TYR A 37 -5.15 -12.51 4.47
CA TYR A 37 -3.73 -12.61 4.19
C TYR A 37 -3.49 -12.18 2.74
N GLY A 38 -2.34 -11.60 2.46
CA GLY A 38 -2.02 -11.19 1.11
C GLY A 38 -0.56 -11.33 0.76
N MET A 39 -0.32 -11.49 -0.52
CA MET A 39 1.01 -11.47 -1.13
C MET A 39 1.09 -10.26 -2.07
N ARG A 40 2.21 -9.57 -2.06
CA ARG A 40 2.47 -8.37 -2.86
C ARG A 40 3.77 -8.53 -3.63
N ILE A 41 3.78 -8.07 -4.87
CA ILE A 41 4.99 -7.91 -5.66
C ILE A 41 4.88 -6.66 -6.52
N GLY A 42 5.97 -5.92 -6.68
CA GLY A 42 5.96 -4.71 -7.48
C GLY A 42 7.27 -3.98 -7.49
N ALA A 43 7.21 -2.71 -7.84
CA ALA A 43 8.36 -1.83 -7.94
C ALA A 43 8.33 -0.74 -6.87
N ALA A 44 9.50 -0.39 -6.38
CA ALA A 44 9.77 0.77 -5.55
C ALA A 44 10.62 1.78 -6.32
N PHE A 45 10.29 3.05 -6.19
CA PHE A 45 11.01 4.18 -6.76
C PHE A 45 11.47 5.06 -5.61
N ALA A 46 12.69 4.83 -5.15
CA ALA A 46 13.23 5.49 -3.98
C ALA A 46 14.15 6.64 -4.36
N THR A 47 14.07 7.71 -3.59
CA THR A 47 15.01 8.83 -3.59
C THR A 47 15.54 9.00 -2.18
N VAL A 48 16.77 9.51 -2.07
CA VAL A 48 17.32 9.94 -0.79
C VAL A 48 17.63 11.42 -0.90
N ASN A 49 16.95 12.20 -0.10
CA ASN A 49 17.23 13.63 0.02
C ASN A 49 18.21 13.82 1.17
N SER A 50 19.36 14.38 0.89
CA SER A 50 20.38 14.74 1.87
C SER A 50 20.74 16.20 1.73
N ASP A 51 21.00 16.86 2.86
CA ASP A 51 21.55 18.21 2.88
C ASP A 51 23.04 18.23 2.42
N ASP A 52 23.68 17.06 2.43
CA ASP A 52 25.02 16.88 1.87
C ASP A 52 24.96 16.56 0.37
N ARG A 53 25.62 17.39 -0.44
CA ARG A 53 25.74 17.21 -1.90
C ARG A 53 26.36 15.88 -2.32
N TYR A 54 27.15 15.25 -1.47
CA TYR A 54 27.79 13.96 -1.72
C TYR A 54 26.84 12.77 -1.58
N LEU A 55 25.77 12.94 -0.79
CA LEU A 55 24.77 11.90 -0.51
C LEU A 55 23.40 12.20 -1.15
N ASP A 56 23.26 13.36 -1.79
CA ASP A 56 22.01 13.73 -2.47
C ASP A 56 21.78 12.82 -3.68
N GLY A 57 20.91 11.84 -3.49
CA GLY A 57 20.46 10.91 -4.52
C GLY A 57 19.30 11.47 -5.34
N GLY A 58 19.45 12.68 -5.89
CA GLY A 58 18.39 13.43 -6.60
C GLY A 58 17.72 12.71 -7.78
N SER A 59 18.20 11.51 -8.15
CA SER A 59 17.55 10.65 -9.15
C SER A 59 17.02 9.37 -8.52
N ALA A 60 15.75 9.06 -8.81
CA ALA A 60 15.11 7.87 -8.30
C ALA A 60 15.80 6.58 -8.74
N LYS A 61 16.01 5.66 -7.80
CA LYS A 61 16.40 4.27 -8.09
C LYS A 61 15.17 3.40 -8.08
N THR A 62 14.97 2.64 -9.15
CA THR A 62 13.96 1.59 -9.20
C THR A 62 14.48 0.33 -8.53
N GLY A 63 13.69 -0.25 -7.64
CA GLY A 63 13.97 -1.48 -6.92
C GLY A 63 12.76 -2.40 -6.88
N LEU A 64 12.97 -3.59 -6.34
CA LEU A 64 11.92 -4.60 -6.11
C LEU A 64 11.21 -4.31 -4.78
N ASN A 65 9.91 -4.59 -4.75
CA ASN A 65 9.12 -4.67 -3.52
C ASN A 65 8.34 -5.99 -3.54
N VAL A 66 8.59 -6.85 -2.56
CA VAL A 66 7.88 -8.13 -2.43
C VAL A 66 7.61 -8.43 -0.95
N GLY A 67 6.40 -8.88 -0.63
CA GLY A 67 6.05 -9.12 0.76
C GLY A 67 4.77 -9.91 0.98
N PHE A 68 4.57 -10.19 2.27
CA PHE A 68 3.35 -10.80 2.81
C PHE A 68 2.72 -9.83 3.79
N VAL A 69 1.39 -9.80 3.79
CA VAL A 69 0.61 -8.97 4.70
C VAL A 69 -0.49 -9.79 5.36
N ALA A 70 -0.90 -9.32 6.53
CA ALA A 70 -2.06 -9.80 7.26
C ALA A 70 -2.88 -8.60 7.73
N GLY A 71 -4.16 -8.60 7.43
CA GLY A 71 -5.08 -7.55 7.83
C GLY A 71 -6.10 -8.07 8.83
N PHE A 72 -6.34 -7.30 9.87
CA PHE A 72 -7.24 -7.62 10.98
C PHE A 72 -8.31 -6.56 11.09
N GLN A 73 -9.58 -6.94 11.02
CA GLN A 73 -10.67 -6.02 11.26
C GLN A 73 -10.60 -5.48 12.69
N VAL A 74 -10.51 -4.16 12.87
CA VAL A 74 -10.28 -3.53 14.18
C VAL A 74 -11.52 -3.58 15.07
N ALA A 75 -12.71 -3.48 14.47
CA ALA A 75 -13.96 -3.51 15.21
C ALA A 75 -15.05 -4.24 14.42
N TYR A 76 -15.92 -4.92 15.13
CA TYR A 76 -17.07 -5.62 14.55
C TYR A 76 -17.93 -4.68 13.70
N ARG A 77 -18.20 -5.09 12.45
CA ARG A 77 -18.90 -4.29 11.44
C ARG A 77 -18.25 -2.97 11.02
N SER A 78 -17.03 -2.72 11.44
CA SER A 78 -16.28 -1.57 10.95
C SER A 78 -15.57 -1.91 9.64
N PRO A 79 -15.57 -1.03 8.65
CA PRO A 79 -14.76 -1.21 7.43
C PRO A 79 -13.28 -0.88 7.66
N VAL A 80 -12.83 -0.78 8.92
CA VAL A 80 -11.47 -0.43 9.30
C VAL A 80 -10.67 -1.67 9.62
N TYR A 81 -9.51 -1.81 8.97
CA TYR A 81 -8.57 -2.91 9.15
C TYR A 81 -7.21 -2.38 9.56
N PHE A 82 -6.58 -3.04 10.49
CA PHE A 82 -5.16 -2.90 10.76
C PHE A 82 -4.40 -3.91 9.92
N GLU A 83 -3.52 -3.44 9.04
CA GLU A 83 -2.67 -4.32 8.24
C GLU A 83 -1.22 -4.19 8.68
N THR A 84 -0.57 -5.32 8.82
CA THR A 84 0.87 -5.46 9.06
C THR A 84 1.42 -6.61 8.21
N GLY A 85 2.73 -6.77 8.20
CA GLY A 85 3.35 -7.82 7.39
C GLY A 85 4.86 -7.75 7.41
N LEU A 86 5.46 -8.37 6.41
CA LEU A 86 6.90 -8.31 6.18
C LEU A 86 7.16 -8.19 4.69
N SER A 87 7.89 -7.15 4.28
CA SER A 87 8.26 -6.90 2.90
C SER A 87 9.76 -6.77 2.76
N TYR A 88 10.30 -7.32 1.68
CA TYR A 88 11.63 -6.98 1.19
C TYR A 88 11.48 -5.85 0.19
N ILE A 89 12.16 -4.74 0.41
CA ILE A 89 12.11 -3.58 -0.45
C ILE A 89 13.51 -3.06 -0.75
N GLU A 90 13.80 -2.87 -2.03
CA GLU A 90 15.04 -2.27 -2.49
C GLU A 90 14.85 -0.76 -2.62
N LYS A 91 15.50 -0.01 -1.76
CA LYS A 91 15.56 1.46 -1.77
C LYS A 91 16.94 1.92 -2.30
N GLY A 92 17.17 3.21 -2.29
CA GLY A 92 18.45 3.81 -2.64
C GLY A 92 18.31 5.03 -3.53
N GLY A 93 19.43 5.45 -4.10
CA GLY A 93 19.46 6.64 -4.94
C GLY A 93 20.58 6.58 -5.98
N LYS A 94 20.52 7.51 -6.92
CA LYS A 94 21.55 7.75 -7.91
C LYS A 94 21.97 9.21 -7.80
N GLY A 95 23.26 9.44 -7.63
CA GLY A 95 23.85 10.77 -7.57
C GLY A 95 24.89 10.99 -8.64
N HIS A 96 25.30 12.25 -8.78
CA HIS A 96 26.35 12.69 -9.70
C HIS A 96 27.24 13.68 -8.96
N TYR A 97 28.53 13.36 -8.84
CA TYR A 97 29.49 14.24 -8.21
C TYR A 97 30.76 14.36 -9.07
N GLU A 98 31.18 15.59 -9.36
CA GLU A 98 32.36 15.90 -10.15
C GLU A 98 32.52 15.09 -11.46
N GLY A 99 31.42 14.84 -12.16
CA GLY A 99 31.44 14.05 -13.40
C GLY A 99 31.38 12.55 -13.20
N THR A 100 31.43 12.05 -11.96
CA THR A 100 31.32 10.62 -11.63
C THR A 100 29.93 10.29 -11.16
N LYS A 101 29.30 9.28 -11.79
CA LYS A 101 27.99 8.77 -11.39
C LYS A 101 28.16 7.71 -10.32
N PHE A 102 27.39 7.78 -9.27
CA PHE A 102 27.34 6.73 -8.26
C PHE A 102 25.90 6.22 -8.06
N THR A 103 25.79 4.97 -7.66
CA THR A 103 24.49 4.35 -7.32
C THR A 103 24.67 3.60 -6.01
N TYR A 104 23.80 3.88 -5.05
CA TYR A 104 23.75 3.11 -3.83
C TYR A 104 22.43 2.35 -3.74
N SER A 105 22.54 1.12 -3.31
CA SER A 105 21.45 0.19 -3.05
C SER A 105 21.33 0.01 -1.56
N LEU A 106 20.12 0.11 -1.06
CA LEU A 106 19.76 -0.11 0.33
C LEU A 106 18.60 -1.08 0.35
N ASP A 107 18.84 -2.28 0.82
CA ASP A 107 17.85 -3.34 0.81
C ASP A 107 17.34 -3.54 2.23
N TYR A 108 16.04 -3.38 2.43
CA TYR A 108 15.38 -3.40 3.73
C TYR A 108 14.40 -4.55 3.86
N LEU A 109 14.33 -5.10 5.06
CA LEU A 109 13.15 -5.79 5.56
C LEU A 109 12.26 -4.76 6.26
N GLU A 110 11.03 -4.63 5.80
CA GLU A 110 10.10 -3.61 6.22
C GLU A 110 8.82 -4.21 6.78
N VAL A 111 8.38 -3.68 7.91
CA VAL A 111 7.11 -4.02 8.58
C VAL A 111 6.17 -2.83 8.47
N PRO A 112 5.15 -2.88 7.61
CA PRO A 112 4.10 -1.88 7.56
C PRO A 112 3.18 -2.01 8.79
N LEU A 113 2.69 -0.88 9.28
CA LEU A 113 1.76 -0.75 10.39
C LEU A 113 0.70 0.27 9.98
N VAL A 114 -0.31 -0.15 9.21
CA VAL A 114 -1.24 0.77 8.57
C VAL A 114 -2.69 0.47 8.92
N MET A 115 -3.47 1.53 8.97
CA MET A 115 -4.93 1.46 9.10
C MET A 115 -5.53 1.65 7.71
N LYS A 116 -6.30 0.66 7.26
CA LYS A 116 -7.02 0.65 5.98
C LYS A 116 -8.49 0.86 6.21
N TYR A 117 -9.10 1.64 5.35
CA TYR A 117 -10.55 1.80 5.29
C TYR A 117 -11.08 1.14 4.02
N MET A 118 -11.90 0.08 4.14
CA MET A 118 -12.47 -0.62 3.00
C MET A 118 -13.76 0.05 2.56
N ILE A 119 -13.77 0.57 1.33
CA ILE A 119 -14.93 1.18 0.69
C ILE A 119 -15.41 0.22 -0.38
N ASP A 120 -16.45 -0.56 -0.07
CA ASP A 120 -17.06 -1.48 -1.02
C ASP A 120 -17.91 -0.68 -2.03
N ILE A 121 -17.50 -0.67 -3.29
CA ILE A 121 -18.24 -0.04 -4.38
C ILE A 121 -19.31 -0.99 -4.88
N ASP A 122 -18.94 -2.25 -5.06
CA ASP A 122 -19.86 -3.33 -5.39
C ASP A 122 -19.47 -4.64 -4.67
N ARG A 123 -19.99 -5.79 -5.12
CA ARG A 123 -19.72 -7.09 -4.49
C ARG A 123 -18.29 -7.59 -4.66
N SER A 124 -17.63 -7.16 -5.72
CA SER A 124 -16.32 -7.66 -6.12
C SER A 124 -15.24 -6.58 -6.07
N PHE A 125 -15.64 -5.31 -6.02
CA PHE A 125 -14.71 -4.19 -6.11
C PHE A 125 -14.72 -3.31 -4.87
N SER A 126 -13.55 -3.07 -4.30
CA SER A 126 -13.36 -2.13 -3.19
C SER A 126 -12.15 -1.21 -3.40
N ILE A 127 -12.26 -0.02 -2.85
CA ILE A 127 -11.18 0.96 -2.75
C ILE A 127 -10.72 1.00 -1.30
N GLN A 128 -9.42 0.95 -1.07
CA GLN A 128 -8.84 0.77 0.25
C GLN A 128 -7.77 1.84 0.53
N PRO A 129 -8.15 3.11 0.81
CA PRO A 129 -7.20 4.09 1.28
C PRO A 129 -6.62 3.67 2.63
N TYR A 130 -5.34 3.96 2.85
CA TYR A 130 -4.68 3.65 4.09
C TYR A 130 -3.65 4.70 4.49
N VAL A 131 -3.39 4.76 5.80
CA VAL A 131 -2.38 5.60 6.41
C VAL A 131 -1.82 4.90 7.64
N GLY A 132 -0.56 5.11 7.93
CA GLY A 132 0.10 4.55 9.11
C GLY A 132 1.58 4.83 9.13
N GLY A 133 2.34 3.89 9.67
CA GLY A 133 3.78 3.93 9.72
C GLY A 133 4.42 2.69 9.09
N TYR A 134 5.72 2.72 9.01
CA TYR A 134 6.54 1.55 8.73
C TYR A 134 7.83 1.58 9.56
N LEU A 135 8.36 0.40 9.82
CA LEU A 135 9.67 0.18 10.41
C LEU A 135 10.47 -0.67 9.45
N ALA A 136 11.72 -0.31 9.20
CA ALA A 136 12.56 -1.02 8.26
C ALA A 136 13.96 -1.26 8.82
N LEU A 137 14.50 -2.44 8.53
CA LEU A 137 15.85 -2.85 8.92
C LEU A 137 16.67 -3.16 7.68
N GLY A 138 17.78 -2.45 7.49
CA GLY A 138 18.73 -2.69 6.41
C GLY A 138 19.42 -4.03 6.54
N VAL A 139 19.21 -4.90 5.57
CA VAL A 139 19.75 -6.28 5.56
C VAL A 139 20.87 -6.45 4.56
N ALA A 140 20.85 -5.71 3.46
CA ALA A 140 21.88 -5.73 2.44
C ALA A 140 21.96 -4.36 1.75
N GLY A 141 23.08 -4.09 1.10
CA GLY A 141 23.25 -2.88 0.32
C GLY A 141 24.65 -2.77 -0.22
N LYS A 142 24.77 -2.10 -1.38
CA LYS A 142 26.05 -1.90 -2.06
C LYS A 142 26.11 -0.48 -2.62
N ILE A 143 27.23 0.17 -2.38
CA ILE A 143 27.59 1.42 -3.06
C ILE A 143 28.45 1.05 -4.27
N LYS A 144 28.02 1.46 -5.46
CA LYS A 144 28.75 1.31 -6.71
C LYS A 144 29.17 2.68 -7.20
N ASP A 145 30.47 2.87 -7.33
CA ASP A 145 31.06 4.03 -7.97
C ASP A 145 31.48 3.62 -9.39
N PHE A 146 30.99 4.32 -10.40
CA PHE A 146 31.31 4.03 -11.80
C PHE A 146 32.73 4.48 -12.21
N GLY A 147 33.51 5.05 -11.28
CA GLY A 147 34.80 5.62 -11.60
C GLY A 147 35.98 4.65 -11.49
N HIS A 148 36.31 4.05 -10.37
CA HIS A 148 37.45 3.17 -10.18
C HIS A 148 37.51 2.43 -8.83
N ARG A 149 36.47 2.51 -7.99
CA ARG A 149 36.42 1.85 -6.67
C ARG A 149 35.63 0.55 -6.72
N GLN A 150 36.11 -0.44 -5.96
CA GLN A 150 35.35 -1.68 -5.74
C GLN A 150 34.08 -1.36 -4.94
N ALA A 151 32.98 -2.05 -5.27
CA ALA A 151 31.73 -1.92 -4.53
C ALA A 151 31.94 -2.33 -3.05
N TYR A 152 31.51 -1.49 -2.13
CA TYR A 152 31.57 -1.75 -0.69
C TYR A 152 30.17 -1.72 -0.06
N SER A 153 30.06 -2.24 1.18
CA SER A 153 28.78 -2.33 1.87
C SER A 153 28.22 -0.96 2.22
N SER A 154 26.95 -0.72 1.92
CA SER A 154 26.24 0.52 2.30
C SER A 154 26.03 0.66 3.81
N PHE A 155 26.17 -0.41 4.56
CA PHE A 155 25.94 -0.47 6.01
C PHE A 155 27.24 -0.72 6.80
N ASP A 156 28.39 -0.27 6.29
CA ASP A 156 29.64 -0.37 7.03
C ASP A 156 29.65 0.62 8.20
N SER A 157 30.23 0.20 9.33
CA SER A 157 30.11 0.85 10.63
C SER A 157 30.85 2.18 10.78
N LYS A 158 31.62 2.62 9.76
CA LYS A 158 32.42 3.83 9.84
C LYS A 158 32.07 4.93 8.85
N GLU A 159 31.44 4.59 7.72
CA GLU A 159 31.14 5.54 6.65
C GLU A 159 29.80 5.23 5.94
N GLY A 160 28.96 4.38 6.54
CA GLY A 160 27.73 3.88 5.91
C GLY A 160 26.44 4.45 6.50
N PHE A 161 25.34 4.01 5.92
CA PHE A 161 24.00 4.36 6.38
C PHE A 161 23.63 3.58 7.64
N GLN A 162 22.78 4.16 8.48
CA GLN A 162 22.17 3.45 9.60
C GLN A 162 21.25 2.35 9.06
N ARG A 163 21.23 1.21 9.76
CA ARG A 163 20.39 0.06 9.35
C ARG A 163 18.91 0.26 9.64
N PHE A 164 18.57 1.16 10.55
CA PHE A 164 17.19 1.41 10.93
C PHE A 164 16.62 2.57 10.12
N ASP A 165 15.47 2.35 9.47
CA ASP A 165 14.65 3.35 8.81
C ASP A 165 13.21 3.21 9.33
N GLY A 166 12.46 4.30 9.30
CA GLY A 166 11.08 4.31 9.69
C GLY A 166 10.44 5.64 9.36
N GLY A 167 9.12 5.60 9.19
CA GLY A 167 8.42 6.80 8.76
C GLY A 167 6.92 6.61 8.67
N ILE A 168 6.31 7.51 7.94
CA ILE A 168 4.87 7.50 7.65
C ILE A 168 4.67 6.88 6.27
N ARG A 169 3.66 6.00 6.20
CA ARG A 169 3.19 5.38 4.96
C ARG A 169 1.77 5.80 4.69
N LEU A 170 1.49 6.20 3.46
CA LEU A 170 0.14 6.44 2.99
C LEU A 170 -0.03 5.87 1.57
N GLY A 171 -1.27 5.52 1.24
CA GLY A 171 -1.56 5.00 -0.10
C GLY A 171 -3.01 4.63 -0.29
N CYS A 172 -3.26 4.00 -1.42
CA CYS A 172 -4.57 3.52 -1.79
C CYS A 172 -4.45 2.19 -2.53
N GLY A 173 -5.20 1.20 -2.06
CA GLY A 173 -5.37 -0.09 -2.71
C GLY A 173 -6.67 -0.17 -3.48
N LEU A 174 -6.68 -0.98 -4.51
CA LEU A 174 -7.84 -1.39 -5.28
C LEU A 174 -7.92 -2.91 -5.22
N GLN A 175 -9.06 -3.45 -4.85
CA GLN A 175 -9.28 -4.89 -4.83
C GLN A 175 -10.42 -5.26 -5.75
N TYR A 176 -10.18 -6.25 -6.59
CA TYR A 176 -11.19 -6.90 -7.41
C TYR A 176 -11.16 -8.41 -7.15
N ASP A 177 -12.20 -8.91 -6.50
CA ASP A 177 -12.26 -10.26 -5.92
C ASP A 177 -11.04 -10.54 -5.03
N PHE A 178 -10.16 -11.43 -5.46
CA PHE A 178 -8.91 -11.79 -4.77
C PHE A 178 -7.68 -11.01 -5.28
N VAL A 179 -7.79 -10.30 -6.41
CA VAL A 179 -6.68 -9.52 -6.98
C VAL A 179 -6.62 -8.17 -6.30
N TYR A 180 -5.44 -7.79 -5.88
CA TYR A 180 -5.17 -6.51 -5.22
C TYR A 180 -4.07 -5.75 -5.95
N ALA A 181 -4.24 -4.45 -6.08
CA ALA A 181 -3.24 -3.53 -6.59
C ALA A 181 -3.16 -2.30 -5.69
N GLU A 182 -1.98 -1.75 -5.47
CA GLU A 182 -1.83 -0.55 -4.64
C GLU A 182 -0.77 0.39 -5.18
N LEU A 183 -0.97 1.65 -4.85
CA LEU A 183 0.00 2.72 -4.97
C LEU A 183 0.19 3.34 -3.59
N GLY A 184 1.44 3.54 -3.20
CA GLY A 184 1.75 4.13 -1.91
C GLY A 184 3.02 4.95 -1.91
N TYR A 185 3.19 5.69 -0.84
CA TYR A 185 4.37 6.51 -0.60
C TYR A 185 4.82 6.41 0.85
N ASP A 186 6.12 6.18 1.03
CA ASP A 186 6.81 6.15 2.31
C ASP A 186 7.58 7.46 2.50
N PHE A 187 7.23 8.18 3.54
CA PHE A 187 7.96 9.35 4.03
C PHE A 187 8.91 8.91 5.13
N GLY A 188 10.18 8.74 4.83
CA GLY A 188 11.21 8.46 5.82
C GLY A 188 11.37 9.62 6.79
N LEU A 189 11.20 9.34 8.08
CA LEU A 189 11.39 10.28 9.16
C LEU A 189 12.66 10.01 9.96
N ALA A 190 13.14 8.78 9.94
CA ALA A 190 14.40 8.41 10.57
C ALA A 190 15.57 9.07 9.83
N ASN A 191 16.51 9.59 10.60
CA ASN A 191 17.80 10.01 10.04
C ASN A 191 18.63 8.76 9.78
N ILE A 192 18.86 8.44 8.51
CA ILE A 192 19.64 7.27 8.10
C ILE A 192 21.15 7.57 7.95
N SER A 193 21.61 8.78 8.25
CA SER A 193 23.03 9.13 8.25
C SER A 193 23.66 8.96 9.63
N HIS A 194 25.00 8.74 9.66
CA HIS A 194 25.79 8.76 10.89
C HIS A 194 26.00 10.20 11.39
N ASP A 195 26.25 10.39 12.69
CA ASP A 195 26.34 11.67 13.43
C ASP A 195 27.23 12.78 12.83
N TYR A 196 28.01 12.49 11.81
CA TYR A 196 28.90 13.45 11.14
C TYR A 196 28.33 14.04 9.85
N PHE A 197 27.17 13.60 9.39
CA PHE A 197 26.53 14.07 8.17
C PHE A 197 25.17 14.68 8.48
N ASP A 198 24.80 15.69 7.69
CA ASP A 198 23.49 16.33 7.75
C ASP A 198 22.35 15.33 7.55
N THR A 199 21.16 15.69 7.98
CA THR A 199 19.98 14.82 7.99
C THR A 199 19.68 14.25 6.60
N SER A 200 19.71 12.92 6.48
CA SER A 200 19.32 12.20 5.26
C SER A 200 18.02 11.44 5.47
N ARG A 201 17.06 11.64 4.58
CA ARG A 201 15.72 11.01 4.65
C ARG A 201 15.40 10.29 3.36
N THR A 202 14.70 9.17 3.48
CA THR A 202 14.21 8.41 2.34
C THR A 202 12.84 8.89 1.90
N GLY A 203 12.59 8.92 0.59
CA GLY A 203 11.26 9.03 0.01
C GLY A 203 11.07 7.86 -0.97
N THR A 204 10.03 7.08 -0.82
CA THR A 204 9.82 5.91 -1.68
C THR A 204 8.38 5.85 -2.17
N PHE A 205 8.20 6.05 -3.46
CA PHE A 205 6.95 5.70 -4.14
C PHE A 205 6.99 4.22 -4.50
N PHE A 206 5.89 3.49 -4.30
CA PHE A 206 5.80 2.10 -4.70
C PHE A 206 4.46 1.78 -5.35
N ALA A 207 4.52 0.81 -6.27
CA ALA A 207 3.36 0.23 -6.92
C ALA A 207 3.47 -1.29 -6.84
N THR A 208 2.47 -1.94 -6.27
CA THR A 208 2.45 -3.39 -6.13
C THR A 208 1.13 -3.98 -6.61
N VAL A 209 1.19 -5.23 -7.03
CA VAL A 209 0.03 -6.08 -7.32
C VAL A 209 0.15 -7.35 -6.51
N GLY A 210 -0.97 -8.01 -6.26
CA GLY A 210 -0.97 -9.23 -5.47
C GLY A 210 -2.33 -9.85 -5.30
N PHE A 211 -2.43 -10.69 -4.28
CA PHE A 211 -3.65 -11.43 -3.97
C PHE A 211 -3.96 -11.28 -2.49
N ASN A 212 -5.26 -11.15 -2.17
CA ASN A 212 -5.80 -11.25 -0.82
C ASN A 212 -6.71 -12.49 -0.74
N PHE A 213 -6.58 -13.28 0.32
CA PHE A 213 -7.35 -14.50 0.58
C PHE A 213 -7.61 -14.72 2.07
#